data_d613087f47e98cff9b4914dd3368323c
#
_entry.id   d613087f47e98cff9b4914dd3368323c
#
_cell.length_a   1.000
_cell.length_b   1.000
_cell.length_c   1.000
_cell.angle_alpha   90.00
_cell.angle_beta   90.00
_cell.angle_gamma   90.00
#
_symmetry.space_group_name_H-M   'P 1'
#
loop_
_entity.id
_entity.type
_entity.pdbx_description
1 polymer ?
#
loop_
_entity_poly.entity_id
_entity_poly.type
_entity_poly.pdbx_seq_one_letter_code
_entity_poly.pdbx_strand_id
1 'polypeptide(L)'
;MQASPTARRLVFASSMGIFGDVQDRDPPLRVDTPVSPTNEYGRHKLACEEAIRQSQLQWSILRLTGAPPIRLIGYSFDPRILFAFSRNARFEFIHPADAGTAFARAVACQEAIGKILNIGGGEKCRTTHHAFCNEMMSAMGIGPLPAAAFVRTEVRRFFGDWLDTEESQRLLQYQKRGLGELKVDMREELGAVAPLIRLLRPVITWFVVRGSPYLRENRRVGSS
;
A
#
# COMPACT_ATOMS: atom_id res chain seq x y z
N MET A 1 -16.08 -22.57 5.30
CA MET A 1 -17.01 -21.58 5.88
C MET A 1 -18.40 -21.92 5.40
N GLN A 2 -19.30 -22.42 6.27
CA GLN A 2 -20.70 -22.45 5.95
C GLN A 2 -21.23 -21.02 6.05
N ALA A 3 -21.74 -20.47 4.94
CA ALA A 3 -22.35 -19.16 4.95
C ALA A 3 -23.58 -19.17 5.88
N SER A 4 -23.71 -18.13 6.71
CA SER A 4 -24.96 -17.89 7.42
C SER A 4 -26.11 -17.90 6.39
N PRO A 5 -27.22 -18.59 6.63
CA PRO A 5 -28.29 -18.74 5.65
C PRO A 5 -28.92 -17.41 5.18
N THR A 6 -28.55 -16.30 5.81
CA THR A 6 -29.02 -14.95 5.48
C THR A 6 -27.99 -14.05 4.82
N ALA A 7 -26.70 -14.37 4.85
CA ALA A 7 -25.65 -13.53 4.24
C ALA A 7 -25.50 -13.85 2.75
N ARG A 8 -26.08 -13.02 1.89
CA ARG A 8 -25.99 -13.18 0.43
C ARG A 8 -24.86 -12.35 -0.19
N ARG A 9 -24.42 -11.27 0.48
CA ARG A 9 -23.44 -10.30 -0.05
C ARG A 9 -22.08 -10.45 0.64
N LEU A 10 -21.02 -10.60 -0.14
CA LEU A 10 -19.64 -10.67 0.31
C LEU A 10 -18.80 -9.63 -0.41
N VAL A 11 -18.14 -8.75 0.31
CA VAL A 11 -17.08 -7.87 -0.21
C VAL A 11 -15.77 -8.30 0.39
N PHE A 12 -14.86 -8.83 -0.43
CA PHE A 12 -13.59 -9.40 0.03
C PHE A 12 -12.44 -8.44 -0.18
N ALA A 13 -11.67 -8.19 0.88
CA ALA A 13 -10.42 -7.44 0.82
C ALA A 13 -9.29 -8.33 0.28
N SER A 14 -9.05 -8.28 -1.02
CA SER A 14 -7.86 -8.84 -1.64
C SER A 14 -6.73 -7.81 -1.67
N SER A 15 -5.66 -8.08 -2.37
CA SER A 15 -4.45 -7.26 -2.37
C SER A 15 -3.79 -7.24 -3.75
N MET A 16 -3.16 -6.12 -4.10
CA MET A 16 -2.26 -6.05 -5.25
C MET A 16 -1.07 -7.01 -5.14
N GLY A 17 -0.74 -7.48 -3.93
CA GLY A 17 0.33 -8.46 -3.70
C GLY A 17 0.17 -9.78 -4.43
N ILE A 18 -1.02 -10.09 -4.98
CA ILE A 18 -1.24 -11.27 -5.83
C ILE A 18 -0.56 -11.16 -7.20
N PHE A 19 -0.28 -9.94 -7.69
CA PHE A 19 0.41 -9.75 -8.96
C PHE A 19 1.90 -10.14 -8.87
N GLY A 20 2.48 -10.13 -7.67
CA GLY A 20 3.89 -10.43 -7.45
C GLY A 20 4.83 -9.30 -7.86
N ASP A 21 6.02 -9.66 -8.36
CA ASP A 21 6.98 -8.68 -8.89
C ASP A 21 6.64 -8.34 -10.33
N VAL A 22 6.17 -7.11 -10.55
CA VAL A 22 5.62 -6.65 -11.83
C VAL A 22 6.22 -5.32 -12.30
N GLN A 23 7.30 -4.86 -11.64
CA GLN A 23 7.93 -3.56 -11.96
C GLN A 23 8.59 -3.51 -13.36
N ASP A 24 8.76 -4.64 -14.03
CA ASP A 24 9.23 -4.77 -15.41
C ASP A 24 8.11 -4.70 -16.45
N ARG A 25 6.85 -4.66 -16.02
CA ARG A 25 5.69 -4.53 -16.88
C ARG A 25 5.30 -3.07 -17.07
N ASP A 26 4.62 -2.77 -18.16
CA ASP A 26 4.06 -1.44 -18.37
C ASP A 26 2.85 -1.22 -17.45
N PRO A 27 2.88 -0.16 -16.62
CA PRO A 27 1.73 0.19 -15.79
C PRO A 27 0.64 0.91 -16.62
N PRO A 28 -0.61 0.93 -16.15
CA PRO A 28 -1.10 0.40 -14.89
C PRO A 28 -1.46 -1.09 -14.96
N LEU A 29 -1.40 -1.78 -13.80
CA LEU A 29 -1.85 -3.16 -13.69
C LEU A 29 -3.36 -3.24 -13.80
N ARG A 30 -3.84 -4.06 -14.70
CA ARG A 30 -5.28 -4.30 -14.92
C ARG A 30 -5.76 -5.49 -14.10
N VAL A 31 -7.07 -5.67 -13.97
CA VAL A 31 -7.67 -6.81 -13.26
C VAL A 31 -7.36 -8.16 -13.95
N ASP A 32 -7.16 -8.14 -15.27
CA ASP A 32 -6.80 -9.28 -16.11
C ASP A 32 -5.28 -9.50 -16.24
N THR A 33 -4.45 -8.62 -15.67
CA THR A 33 -3.00 -8.83 -15.61
C THR A 33 -2.70 -10.16 -14.92
N PRO A 34 -1.84 -11.03 -15.52
CA PRO A 34 -1.50 -12.32 -14.94
C PRO A 34 -0.97 -12.19 -13.51
N VAL A 35 -1.56 -12.97 -12.60
CA VAL A 35 -1.19 -13.02 -11.18
C VAL A 35 -0.07 -14.03 -10.94
N SER A 36 0.94 -13.67 -10.14
CA SER A 36 2.08 -14.52 -9.81
C SER A 36 2.61 -14.19 -8.40
N PRO A 37 1.85 -14.52 -7.34
CA PRO A 37 2.22 -14.14 -5.98
C PRO A 37 3.55 -14.76 -5.55
N THR A 38 4.47 -13.92 -5.07
CA THR A 38 5.83 -14.31 -4.66
C THR A 38 5.95 -14.66 -3.17
N ASN A 39 4.92 -14.39 -2.37
CA ASN A 39 4.90 -14.66 -0.93
C ASN A 39 3.63 -15.39 -0.49
N GLU A 40 3.62 -15.93 0.73
CA GLU A 40 2.47 -16.68 1.27
C GLU A 40 1.21 -15.83 1.37
N TYR A 41 1.35 -14.57 1.80
CA TYR A 41 0.21 -13.66 1.89
C TYR A 41 -0.52 -13.52 0.56
N GLY A 42 0.21 -13.27 -0.53
CA GLY A 42 -0.37 -13.19 -1.88
C GLY A 42 -1.01 -14.50 -2.32
N ARG A 43 -0.35 -15.64 -2.07
CA ARG A 43 -0.91 -16.99 -2.37
C ARG A 43 -2.23 -17.24 -1.64
N HIS A 44 -2.29 -16.91 -0.33
CA HIS A 44 -3.50 -17.05 0.45
C HIS A 44 -4.63 -16.14 -0.07
N LYS A 45 -4.31 -14.88 -0.42
CA LYS A 45 -5.32 -13.97 -1.01
C LYS A 45 -5.87 -14.52 -2.33
N LEU A 46 -5.00 -15.04 -3.20
CA LEU A 46 -5.41 -15.63 -4.47
C LEU A 46 -6.28 -16.88 -4.26
N ALA A 47 -5.91 -17.78 -3.37
CA ALA A 47 -6.73 -18.95 -3.02
C ALA A 47 -8.12 -18.56 -2.49
N CYS A 48 -8.20 -17.49 -1.68
CA CYS A 48 -9.48 -16.95 -1.24
C CYS A 48 -10.31 -16.38 -2.41
N GLU A 49 -9.69 -15.64 -3.35
CA GLU A 49 -10.39 -15.16 -4.55
C GLU A 49 -10.99 -16.32 -5.34
N GLU A 50 -10.24 -17.40 -5.55
CA GLU A 50 -10.70 -18.59 -6.26
C GLU A 50 -11.90 -19.27 -5.56
N ALA A 51 -11.79 -19.48 -4.24
CA ALA A 51 -12.88 -20.06 -3.45
C ALA A 51 -14.15 -19.18 -3.47
N ILE A 52 -13.99 -17.86 -3.39
CA ILE A 52 -15.11 -16.91 -3.45
C ILE A 52 -15.79 -16.93 -4.80
N ARG A 53 -15.05 -16.97 -5.89
CA ARG A 53 -15.58 -17.02 -7.26
C ARG A 53 -16.37 -18.29 -7.55
N GLN A 54 -16.03 -19.40 -6.87
CA GLN A 54 -16.75 -20.67 -6.98
C GLN A 54 -17.97 -20.75 -6.05
N SER A 55 -18.16 -19.78 -5.16
CA SER A 55 -19.28 -19.76 -4.22
C SER A 55 -20.59 -19.26 -4.88
N GLN A 56 -21.72 -19.55 -4.21
CA GLN A 56 -23.05 -19.03 -4.61
C GLN A 56 -23.35 -17.63 -4.01
N LEU A 57 -22.34 -16.94 -3.46
CA LEU A 57 -22.50 -15.63 -2.86
C LEU A 57 -22.57 -14.54 -3.94
N GLN A 58 -23.25 -13.46 -3.62
CA GLN A 58 -23.13 -12.21 -4.37
C GLN A 58 -21.84 -11.51 -3.94
N TRP A 59 -20.74 -11.86 -4.59
CA TRP A 59 -19.42 -11.40 -4.18
C TRP A 59 -18.93 -10.18 -4.96
N SER A 60 -18.06 -9.40 -4.34
CA SER A 60 -17.11 -8.48 -5.00
C SER A 60 -15.75 -8.67 -4.37
N ILE A 61 -14.71 -8.67 -5.19
CA ILE A 61 -13.33 -8.80 -4.77
C ILE A 61 -12.61 -7.47 -5.02
N LEU A 62 -12.10 -6.85 -3.97
CA LEU A 62 -11.39 -5.58 -4.02
C LEU A 62 -9.90 -5.82 -3.80
N ARG A 63 -9.09 -5.66 -4.86
CA ARG A 63 -7.62 -5.76 -4.82
C ARG A 63 -7.02 -4.42 -4.42
N LEU A 64 -6.68 -4.27 -3.15
CA LEU A 64 -6.17 -3.00 -2.62
C LEU A 64 -4.68 -2.84 -2.87
N THR A 65 -4.30 -1.60 -3.18
CA THR A 65 -2.92 -1.14 -3.01
C THR A 65 -2.59 -0.87 -1.53
N GLY A 66 -1.39 -0.37 -1.24
CA GLY A 66 -0.98 -0.06 0.14
C GLY A 66 -1.85 1.04 0.75
N ALA A 67 -2.48 0.75 1.89
CA ALA A 67 -3.17 1.74 2.70
C ALA A 67 -2.31 2.04 3.94
N PRO A 68 -1.54 3.15 3.96
CA PRO A 68 -0.65 3.46 5.06
C PRO A 68 -1.45 3.79 6.33
N PRO A 69 -0.99 3.36 7.52
CA PRO A 69 -1.67 3.72 8.75
C PRO A 69 -1.52 5.22 9.00
N ILE A 70 -2.60 5.88 9.38
CA ILE A 70 -2.59 7.28 9.83
C ILE A 70 -2.04 7.33 11.26
N ARG A 71 -2.56 6.46 12.11
CA ARG A 71 -2.12 6.35 13.52
C ARG A 71 -0.88 5.46 13.62
N LEU A 72 0.23 6.08 14.01
CA LEU A 72 1.52 5.40 14.15
C LEU A 72 1.88 5.09 15.62
N ILE A 73 1.34 5.88 16.56
CA ILE A 73 1.56 5.65 18.00
C ILE A 73 0.81 4.37 18.41
N GLY A 74 1.55 3.40 18.92
CA GLY A 74 1.01 2.08 19.27
C GLY A 74 0.92 1.09 18.10
N TYR A 75 1.31 1.49 16.89
CA TYR A 75 1.42 0.57 15.75
C TYR A 75 2.79 -0.09 15.75
N SER A 76 2.81 -1.42 15.87
CA SER A 76 4.05 -2.19 15.76
C SER A 76 4.48 -2.27 14.31
N PHE A 77 5.51 -1.53 13.96
CA PHE A 77 6.06 -1.47 12.61
C PHE A 77 7.54 -1.85 12.64
N ASP A 78 7.93 -2.79 11.79
CA ASP A 78 9.34 -3.12 11.58
C ASP A 78 9.95 -2.11 10.59
N PRO A 79 10.82 -1.19 11.02
CA PRO A 79 11.40 -0.19 10.13
C PRO A 79 12.24 -0.79 8.99
N ARG A 80 12.65 -2.06 9.10
CA ARG A 80 13.38 -2.76 8.02
C ARG A 80 12.54 -2.91 6.76
N ILE A 81 11.21 -2.99 6.89
CA ILE A 81 10.28 -3.06 5.76
C ILE A 81 10.38 -1.81 4.87
N LEU A 82 10.62 -0.62 5.46
CA LEU A 82 10.82 0.62 4.68
C LEU A 82 11.94 0.49 3.66
N PHE A 83 13.00 -0.23 4.01
CA PHE A 83 14.22 -0.32 3.22
C PHE A 83 14.25 -1.55 2.29
N ALA A 84 13.28 -2.46 2.43
CA ALA A 84 13.26 -3.74 1.72
C ALA A 84 12.90 -3.62 0.23
N PHE A 85 12.37 -2.47 -0.19
CA PHE A 85 11.95 -2.23 -1.57
C PHE A 85 12.90 -1.27 -2.27
N SER A 86 13.06 -1.42 -3.59
CA SER A 86 13.85 -0.52 -4.40
C SER A 86 13.33 0.92 -4.26
N ARG A 87 14.25 1.86 -4.08
CA ARG A 87 13.92 3.29 -3.96
C ARG A 87 13.13 3.84 -5.15
N ASN A 88 13.40 3.32 -6.34
CA ASN A 88 12.80 3.76 -7.59
C ASN A 88 11.56 2.93 -7.98
N ALA A 89 11.18 1.92 -7.17
CA ALA A 89 9.98 1.14 -7.44
C ALA A 89 8.75 2.05 -7.52
N ARG A 90 7.96 1.87 -8.57
CA ARG A 90 6.67 2.57 -8.69
C ARG A 90 5.77 2.14 -7.55
N PHE A 91 5.16 3.11 -6.92
CA PHE A 91 4.33 2.90 -5.75
C PHE A 91 3.04 3.69 -5.87
N GLU A 92 1.93 3.03 -5.62
CA GLU A 92 0.63 3.66 -5.46
C GLU A 92 0.10 3.35 -4.06
N PHE A 93 -0.44 4.35 -3.39
CA PHE A 93 -1.13 4.18 -2.13
C PHE A 93 -2.60 4.56 -2.27
N ILE A 94 -3.41 4.17 -1.29
CA ILE A 94 -4.76 4.66 -1.12
C ILE A 94 -4.91 5.24 0.28
N HIS A 95 -5.58 6.40 0.39
CA HIS A 95 -5.91 6.94 1.69
C HIS A 95 -6.87 5.97 2.44
N PRO A 96 -6.62 5.64 3.73
CA PRO A 96 -7.45 4.67 4.47
C PRO A 96 -8.94 4.99 4.47
N ALA A 97 -9.31 6.28 4.56
CA ALA A 97 -10.72 6.70 4.50
C ALA A 97 -11.35 6.48 3.10
N ASP A 98 -10.56 6.58 2.03
CA ASP A 98 -11.03 6.29 0.68
C ASP A 98 -11.16 4.77 0.47
N ALA A 99 -10.25 3.97 1.03
CA ALA A 99 -10.40 2.52 1.08
C ALA A 99 -11.69 2.13 1.80
N GLY A 100 -11.95 2.67 2.98
CA GLY A 100 -13.19 2.46 3.72
C GLY A 100 -14.44 2.85 2.92
N THR A 101 -14.37 3.98 2.20
CA THR A 101 -15.45 4.43 1.31
C THR A 101 -15.68 3.42 0.17
N ALA A 102 -14.62 2.90 -0.45
CA ALA A 102 -14.72 1.89 -1.52
C ALA A 102 -15.45 0.64 -1.02
N PHE A 103 -15.08 0.13 0.17
CA PHE A 103 -15.74 -1.03 0.77
C PHE A 103 -17.21 -0.76 1.09
N ALA A 104 -17.51 0.34 1.75
CA ALA A 104 -18.87 0.71 2.11
C ALA A 104 -19.79 0.80 0.87
N ARG A 105 -19.30 1.46 -0.19
CA ARG A 105 -20.05 1.60 -1.44
C ARG A 105 -20.17 0.28 -2.22
N ALA A 106 -19.14 -0.55 -2.20
CA ALA A 106 -19.19 -1.86 -2.84
C ALA A 106 -20.28 -2.76 -2.25
N VAL A 107 -20.60 -2.63 -0.96
CA VAL A 107 -21.71 -3.39 -0.33
C VAL A 107 -23.05 -3.08 -1.01
N ALA A 108 -23.31 -1.81 -1.30
CA ALA A 108 -24.59 -1.35 -1.87
C ALA A 108 -24.61 -1.35 -3.41
N CYS A 109 -23.45 -1.42 -4.08
CA CYS A 109 -23.35 -1.32 -5.53
C CYS A 109 -23.70 -2.67 -6.20
N GLN A 110 -24.86 -2.72 -6.85
CA GLN A 110 -25.31 -3.90 -7.57
C GLN A 110 -24.41 -4.23 -8.77
N GLU A 111 -23.91 -3.21 -9.48
CA GLU A 111 -23.00 -3.37 -10.61
C GLU A 111 -21.63 -3.97 -10.22
N ALA A 112 -21.26 -3.90 -8.94
CA ALA A 112 -20.03 -4.50 -8.43
C ALA A 112 -20.16 -5.99 -8.10
N ILE A 113 -21.36 -6.57 -8.15
CA ILE A 113 -21.57 -8.01 -7.91
C ILE A 113 -20.92 -8.83 -9.03
N GLY A 114 -20.17 -9.86 -8.66
CA GLY A 114 -19.43 -10.71 -9.58
C GLY A 114 -18.18 -10.07 -10.19
N LYS A 115 -17.75 -8.91 -9.67
CA LYS A 115 -16.58 -8.20 -10.19
C LYS A 115 -15.36 -8.28 -9.27
N ILE A 116 -14.20 -8.37 -9.92
CA ILE A 116 -12.91 -8.06 -9.31
C ILE A 116 -12.57 -6.61 -9.68
N LEU A 117 -12.24 -5.80 -8.69
CA LEU A 117 -11.93 -4.38 -8.87
C LEU A 117 -10.57 -4.04 -8.24
N ASN A 118 -9.71 -3.36 -8.99
CA ASN A 118 -8.51 -2.77 -8.44
C ASN A 118 -8.86 -1.50 -7.67
N ILE A 119 -8.35 -1.38 -6.45
CA ILE A 119 -8.65 -0.27 -5.54
C ILE A 119 -7.34 0.43 -5.16
N GLY A 120 -7.08 1.54 -5.82
CA GLY A 120 -5.93 2.42 -5.60
C GLY A 120 -6.34 3.88 -5.48
N GLY A 121 -5.43 4.75 -5.09
CA GLY A 121 -5.72 6.17 -4.90
C GLY A 121 -5.76 7.00 -6.19
N GLY A 122 -5.41 6.38 -7.34
CA GLY A 122 -5.33 7.05 -8.64
C GLY A 122 -4.07 7.90 -8.79
N GLU A 123 -4.00 8.71 -9.84
CA GLU A 123 -2.79 9.47 -10.24
C GLU A 123 -2.17 10.30 -9.11
N LYS A 124 -2.99 10.97 -8.31
CA LYS A 124 -2.53 11.81 -7.18
C LYS A 124 -1.91 11.03 -6.01
N CYS A 125 -2.01 9.71 -6.05
CA CYS A 125 -1.41 8.79 -5.10
C CYS A 125 -0.27 7.95 -5.71
N ARG A 126 0.12 8.22 -6.95
CA ARG A 126 1.23 7.55 -7.64
C ARG A 126 2.54 8.28 -7.38
N THR A 127 3.57 7.53 -7.04
CA THR A 127 4.89 8.06 -6.68
C THR A 127 5.95 6.96 -6.82
N THR A 128 7.15 7.19 -6.30
CA THR A 128 8.14 6.14 -6.06
C THR A 128 8.17 5.77 -4.59
N HIS A 129 8.64 4.57 -4.27
CA HIS A 129 8.71 4.09 -2.89
C HIS A 129 9.53 5.02 -1.99
N HIS A 130 10.70 5.48 -2.44
CA HIS A 130 11.55 6.40 -1.67
C HIS A 130 10.89 7.77 -1.46
N ALA A 131 10.26 8.32 -2.49
CA ALA A 131 9.56 9.60 -2.36
C ALA A 131 8.40 9.48 -1.36
N PHE A 132 7.61 8.41 -1.44
CA PHE A 132 6.54 8.14 -0.48
C PHE A 132 7.06 8.04 0.96
N CYS A 133 8.12 7.24 1.19
CA CYS A 133 8.72 7.10 2.52
C CYS A 133 9.19 8.44 3.07
N ASN A 134 9.83 9.28 2.25
CA ASN A 134 10.29 10.61 2.66
C ASN A 134 9.14 11.56 3.00
N GLU A 135 8.06 11.53 2.24
CA GLU A 135 6.87 12.33 2.54
C GLU A 135 6.22 11.90 3.86
N MET A 136 6.14 10.59 4.12
CA MET A 136 5.64 10.06 5.38
C MET A 136 6.54 10.46 6.57
N MET A 137 7.86 10.30 6.44
CA MET A 137 8.81 10.70 7.47
C MET A 137 8.75 12.22 7.74
N SER A 138 8.62 13.02 6.68
CA SER A 138 8.45 14.48 6.79
C SER A 138 7.15 14.85 7.51
N ALA A 139 6.04 14.17 7.20
CA ALA A 139 4.76 14.40 7.89
C ALA A 139 4.87 14.14 9.40
N MET A 140 5.65 13.12 9.78
CA MET A 140 5.95 12.78 11.18
C MET A 140 6.98 13.71 11.85
N GLY A 141 7.62 14.62 11.12
CA GLY A 141 8.67 15.49 11.66
C GLY A 141 10.06 14.82 11.76
N ILE A 142 10.23 13.61 11.20
CA ILE A 142 11.49 12.83 11.28
C ILE A 142 12.49 13.29 10.22
N GLY A 143 12.04 13.69 9.04
CA GLY A 143 12.87 14.13 7.93
C GLY A 143 13.27 13.01 6.96
N PRO A 144 14.01 13.37 5.88
CA PRO A 144 14.26 12.45 4.78
C PRO A 144 15.18 11.30 5.16
N LEU A 145 14.93 10.15 4.57
CA LEU A 145 15.77 8.97 4.68
C LEU A 145 16.80 8.96 3.53
N PRO A 146 18.09 8.65 3.83
CA PRO A 146 19.11 8.62 2.79
C PRO A 146 18.86 7.49 1.80
N ALA A 147 19.05 7.76 0.50
CA ALA A 147 18.86 6.77 -0.56
C ALA A 147 19.72 5.50 -0.36
N ALA A 148 20.92 5.65 0.26
CA ALA A 148 21.79 4.52 0.58
C ALA A 148 21.22 3.55 1.64
N ALA A 149 20.16 3.94 2.36
CA ALA A 149 19.50 3.04 3.30
C ALA A 149 18.58 2.02 2.63
N PHE A 150 18.17 2.23 1.38
CA PHE A 150 17.27 1.36 0.66
C PHE A 150 18.02 0.26 -0.09
N VAL A 151 17.32 -0.85 -0.35
CA VAL A 151 17.85 -1.91 -1.21
C VAL A 151 18.21 -1.32 -2.58
N ARG A 152 19.25 -1.87 -3.22
CA ARG A 152 19.69 -1.42 -4.54
C ARG A 152 18.60 -1.63 -5.59
N THR A 153 18.60 -0.76 -6.58
CA THR A 153 17.57 -0.75 -7.64
C THR A 153 17.54 -2.04 -8.47
N GLU A 154 18.69 -2.73 -8.56
CA GLU A 154 18.81 -4.00 -9.30
C GLU A 154 18.08 -5.16 -8.60
N VAL A 155 17.83 -5.05 -7.29
CA VAL A 155 17.10 -6.06 -6.52
C VAL A 155 15.60 -5.79 -6.65
N ARG A 156 14.95 -6.56 -7.52
CA ARG A 156 13.49 -6.51 -7.70
C ARG A 156 12.82 -7.23 -6.54
N ARG A 157 12.26 -6.47 -5.61
CA ARG A 157 11.48 -6.99 -4.46
C ARG A 157 10.28 -6.08 -4.22
N PHE A 158 9.42 -5.98 -5.22
CA PHE A 158 8.19 -5.22 -5.05
C PHE A 158 7.01 -6.01 -5.61
N PHE A 159 5.97 -6.17 -4.80
CA PHE A 159 4.77 -6.92 -5.14
C PHE A 159 3.60 -5.97 -5.42
N GLY A 160 3.79 -5.06 -6.35
CA GLY A 160 2.76 -4.13 -6.79
C GLY A 160 3.31 -3.03 -7.67
N ASP A 161 2.40 -2.26 -8.24
CA ASP A 161 2.65 -1.15 -9.14
C ASP A 161 1.43 -0.22 -9.13
N TRP A 162 1.36 0.73 -10.06
CA TRP A 162 0.18 1.54 -10.32
C TRP A 162 -0.96 0.66 -10.86
N LEU A 163 -2.15 0.85 -10.32
CA LEU A 163 -3.33 0.07 -10.69
C LEU A 163 -4.20 0.82 -11.69
N ASP A 164 -4.79 0.09 -12.61
CA ASP A 164 -5.95 0.58 -13.36
C ASP A 164 -7.18 0.56 -12.44
N THR A 165 -7.67 1.73 -12.11
CA THR A 165 -8.79 1.94 -11.19
C THR A 165 -9.98 2.62 -11.86
N GLU A 166 -10.01 2.70 -13.18
CA GLU A 166 -11.05 3.42 -13.93
C GLU A 166 -12.43 2.85 -13.62
N GLU A 167 -12.62 1.54 -13.76
CA GLU A 167 -13.91 0.91 -13.49
C GLU A 167 -14.32 1.03 -12.02
N SER A 168 -13.39 0.79 -11.09
CA SER A 168 -13.70 0.91 -9.67
C SER A 168 -14.04 2.33 -9.26
N GLN A 169 -13.35 3.33 -9.81
CA GLN A 169 -13.67 4.73 -9.55
C GLN A 169 -15.02 5.13 -10.17
N ARG A 170 -15.34 4.65 -11.38
CA ARG A 170 -16.65 4.88 -12.00
C ARG A 170 -17.80 4.34 -11.13
N LEU A 171 -17.64 3.11 -10.62
CA LEU A 171 -18.66 2.43 -9.82
C LEU A 171 -18.76 2.95 -8.39
N LEU A 172 -17.63 3.19 -7.75
CA LEU A 172 -17.56 3.40 -6.32
C LEU A 172 -17.20 4.85 -5.93
N GLN A 173 -16.70 5.70 -6.83
CA GLN A 173 -16.43 7.13 -6.66
C GLN A 173 -15.69 7.47 -5.34
N TYR A 174 -14.69 6.70 -4.96
CA TYR A 174 -14.05 6.74 -3.64
C TYR A 174 -12.78 7.60 -3.60
N GLN A 175 -12.13 7.87 -4.74
CA GLN A 175 -10.84 8.58 -4.84
C GLN A 175 -11.00 10.08 -4.56
N LYS A 176 -10.95 10.47 -3.30
CA LYS A 176 -11.12 11.87 -2.88
C LYS A 176 -9.83 12.47 -2.34
N ARG A 177 -9.00 11.66 -1.66
CA ARG A 177 -7.83 12.08 -0.90
C ARG A 177 -6.54 11.67 -1.61
N GLY A 178 -5.53 12.52 -1.50
CA GLY A 178 -4.18 12.26 -1.99
C GLY A 178 -3.14 12.36 -0.88
N LEU A 179 -1.89 12.60 -1.27
CA LEU A 179 -0.76 12.70 -0.34
C LEU A 179 -0.89 13.91 0.61
N GLY A 180 -1.49 15.01 0.14
CA GLY A 180 -1.71 16.21 0.95
C GLY A 180 -2.57 15.92 2.18
N GLU A 181 -3.75 15.31 1.95
CA GLU A 181 -4.69 14.96 2.98
C GLU A 181 -4.11 13.91 3.93
N LEU A 182 -3.43 12.89 3.39
CA LEU A 182 -2.77 11.88 4.23
C LEU A 182 -1.75 12.52 5.20
N LYS A 183 -0.97 13.48 4.72
CA LYS A 183 0.01 14.20 5.56
C LYS A 183 -0.66 15.09 6.61
N VAL A 184 -1.81 15.68 6.30
CA VAL A 184 -2.60 16.47 7.27
C VAL A 184 -3.10 15.54 8.36
N ASP A 185 -3.79 14.46 8.01
CA ASP A 185 -4.36 13.53 8.97
C ASP A 185 -3.28 12.91 9.88
N MET A 186 -2.11 12.57 9.33
CA MET A 186 -0.98 12.08 10.13
C MET A 186 -0.45 13.12 11.12
N ARG A 187 -0.38 14.40 10.74
CA ARG A 187 0.07 15.48 11.64
C ARG A 187 -0.95 15.75 12.75
N GLU A 188 -2.23 15.72 12.42
CA GLU A 188 -3.31 15.86 13.39
C GLU A 188 -3.28 14.72 14.42
N GLU A 189 -3.08 13.48 13.96
CA GLU A 189 -2.97 12.32 14.86
C GLU A 189 -1.75 12.38 15.78
N LEU A 190 -0.65 13.00 15.35
CA LEU A 190 0.51 13.24 16.20
C LEU A 190 0.23 14.27 17.31
N GLY A 191 -0.61 15.25 17.04
CA GLY A 191 -1.09 16.23 18.01
C GLY A 191 0.03 16.80 18.89
N ALA A 192 -0.15 16.72 20.21
CA ALA A 192 0.79 17.25 21.21
C ALA A 192 2.18 16.57 21.22
N VAL A 193 2.34 15.40 20.59
CA VAL A 193 3.64 14.68 20.54
C VAL A 193 4.54 15.22 19.42
N ALA A 194 3.99 15.91 18.43
CA ALA A 194 4.74 16.42 17.28
C ALA A 194 5.94 17.32 17.64
N PRO A 195 5.86 18.27 18.60
CA PRO A 195 7.04 19.06 19.00
C PRO A 195 8.17 18.23 19.58
N LEU A 196 7.83 17.20 20.37
CA LEU A 196 8.82 16.30 20.96
C LEU A 196 9.53 15.47 19.89
N ILE A 197 8.79 14.95 18.90
CA ILE A 197 9.36 14.23 17.77
C ILE A 197 10.32 15.14 16.98
N ARG A 198 9.95 16.40 16.74
CA ARG A 198 10.83 17.37 16.05
C ARG A 198 12.10 17.66 16.83
N LEU A 199 12.02 17.79 18.15
CA LEU A 199 13.19 17.98 19.02
C LEU A 199 14.12 16.78 18.97
N LEU A 200 13.56 15.56 19.00
CA LEU A 200 14.32 14.31 18.98
C LEU A 200 14.64 13.82 17.55
N ARG A 201 14.30 14.60 16.53
CA ARG A 201 14.49 14.25 15.12
C ARG A 201 15.85 13.63 14.79
N PRO A 202 17.00 14.18 15.19
CA PRO A 202 18.29 13.60 14.82
C PRO A 202 18.47 12.19 15.37
N VAL A 203 18.01 11.96 16.60
CA VAL A 203 18.10 10.67 17.28
C VAL A 203 17.18 9.65 16.63
N ILE A 204 15.92 10.04 16.37
CA ILE A 204 14.93 9.17 15.73
C ILE A 204 15.39 8.79 14.32
N THR A 205 15.82 9.78 13.51
CA THR A 205 16.33 9.53 12.17
C THR A 205 17.54 8.58 12.20
N TRP A 206 18.46 8.77 13.13
CA TRP A 206 19.61 7.90 13.32
C TRP A 206 19.18 6.44 13.62
N PHE A 207 18.23 6.25 14.54
CA PHE A 207 17.69 4.92 14.87
C PHE A 207 17.03 4.25 13.68
N VAL A 208 16.13 4.97 12.96
CA VAL A 208 15.44 4.46 11.79
C VAL A 208 16.46 4.03 10.71
N VAL A 209 17.41 4.91 10.38
CA VAL A 209 18.40 4.66 9.33
C VAL A 209 19.36 3.54 9.72
N ARG A 210 19.74 3.44 11.00
CA ARG A 210 20.60 2.35 11.50
C ARG A 210 19.92 0.98 11.42
N GLY A 211 18.58 0.93 11.43
CA GLY A 211 17.79 -0.28 11.21
C GLY A 211 17.89 -0.84 9.79
N SER A 212 18.41 -0.07 8.82
CA SER A 212 18.60 -0.54 7.45
C SER A 212 19.69 -1.61 7.36
N PRO A 213 19.39 -2.80 6.81
CA PRO A 213 20.41 -3.82 6.55
C PRO A 213 21.36 -3.43 5.40
N TYR A 214 20.92 -2.51 4.50
CA TYR A 214 21.63 -2.16 3.26
C TYR A 214 22.60 -0.98 3.40
N LEU A 215 22.46 -0.15 4.43
CA LEU A 215 23.20 1.10 4.58
C LEU A 215 24.73 0.93 4.54
N ARG A 216 25.25 -0.10 5.19
CA ARG A 216 26.69 -0.36 5.26
C ARG A 216 27.24 -0.84 3.92
N GLU A 217 26.53 -1.72 3.27
CA GLU A 217 26.89 -2.29 1.96
C GLU A 217 26.91 -1.20 0.90
N ASN A 218 25.81 -0.43 0.79
CA ASN A 218 25.68 0.61 -0.22
C ASN A 218 26.71 1.75 -0.07
N ARG A 219 27.14 2.07 1.14
CA ARG A 219 28.21 3.05 1.37
C ARG A 219 29.57 2.59 0.88
N ARG A 220 29.87 1.29 0.97
CA ARG A 220 31.14 0.72 0.48
C ARG A 220 31.24 0.75 -1.04
N VAL A 221 30.14 0.45 -1.72
CA VAL A 221 30.08 0.43 -3.20
C VAL A 221 30.08 1.84 -3.81
N GLY A 222 29.56 2.85 -3.12
CA GLY A 222 29.58 4.25 -3.58
C GLY A 222 30.89 4.99 -3.33
N SER A 223 31.89 4.34 -2.69
CA SER A 223 33.22 4.88 -2.41
C SER A 223 34.30 4.28 -3.33
N SER A 224 33.93 3.40 -4.24
CA SER A 224 34.75 2.81 -5.30
C SER A 224 34.30 3.34 -6.67
#